data_20703b435288449a1db995fba3c513ef
#
_entry.id   20703b435288449a1db995fba3c513ef
#
_cell.length_a   1.000
_cell.length_b   1.000
_cell.length_c   1.000
_cell.angle_alpha   90.00
_cell.angle_beta   90.00
_cell.angle_gamma   90.00
#
_symmetry.space_group_name_H-M   'P 1'
#
loop_
_entity.id
_entity.type
_entity.pdbx_description
1 polymer ?
#
loop_
_entity_poly.entity_id
_entity_poly.type
_entity_poly.pdbx_seq_one_letter_code
_entity_poly.pdbx_strand_id
1 'polypeptide(L)'
;MLESIFVTEKPFLVLASGSPRRRQLLSLAGWQFSVVAADVDESEYPQGESPADYVLRLAETKARATKADTDQIILAADTTVVDGMDILGKPKDSAEAIAMLARLRGHTHQVYTGIALLRLSDGLLLKDLCVTYVPMRDYSDEEINVYVQTGDPLDKAGAYAIQHPQFHPVANLDGCYASVMGLPMCHVILLLRKMDIQPNADVFFGCETLLEYQCPVSSAMLNGEK
;
A
#
# COMPACT_ATOMS: atom_id res chain seq x y z
N MET A 1 22.34 -16.72 39.76
CA MET A 1 21.95 -15.72 38.75
C MET A 1 21.69 -16.46 37.46
N LEU A 2 20.43 -16.65 37.10
CA LEU A 2 20.03 -17.22 35.81
C LEU A 2 19.93 -16.03 34.85
N GLU A 3 20.93 -15.88 33.99
CA GLU A 3 20.81 -15.00 32.83
C GLU A 3 19.70 -15.56 31.95
N SER A 4 18.58 -14.89 31.88
CA SER A 4 17.54 -15.16 30.89
C SER A 4 18.09 -14.81 29.51
N ILE A 5 18.50 -15.83 28.77
CA ILE A 5 18.80 -15.70 27.35
C ILE A 5 17.47 -15.34 26.68
N PHE A 6 17.28 -14.04 26.40
CA PHE A 6 16.24 -13.58 25.48
C PHE A 6 16.63 -14.09 24.09
N VAL A 7 16.18 -15.30 23.74
CA VAL A 7 16.15 -15.71 22.34
C VAL A 7 15.11 -14.82 21.68
N THR A 8 15.57 -13.79 21.00
CA THR A 8 14.68 -13.02 20.11
C THR A 8 14.34 -13.94 18.96
N GLU A 9 13.13 -14.52 19.02
CA GLU A 9 12.61 -15.31 17.89
C GLU A 9 12.67 -14.44 16.64
N LYS A 10 13.21 -15.00 15.54
CA LYS A 10 13.23 -14.31 14.26
C LYS A 10 11.79 -13.97 13.86
N PRO A 11 11.52 -12.77 13.34
CA PRO A 11 10.20 -12.42 12.86
C PRO A 11 9.80 -13.36 11.72
N PHE A 12 8.60 -13.94 11.82
CA PHE A 12 8.08 -14.85 10.79
C PHE A 12 7.71 -14.11 9.49
N LEU A 13 7.56 -12.79 9.51
CA LEU A 13 7.09 -11.96 8.41
C LEU A 13 8.19 -11.02 7.92
N VAL A 14 8.34 -10.93 6.60
CA VAL A 14 9.25 -10.01 5.92
C VAL A 14 8.43 -9.06 5.05
N LEU A 15 8.51 -7.77 5.32
CA LEU A 15 7.91 -6.74 4.45
C LEU A 15 8.88 -6.41 3.30
N ALA A 16 8.53 -6.80 2.08
CA ALA A 16 9.27 -6.54 0.85
C ALA A 16 9.04 -5.11 0.33
N SER A 17 9.36 -4.10 1.14
CA SER A 17 9.08 -2.71 0.79
C SER A 17 9.93 -1.72 1.58
N GLY A 18 10.53 -0.75 0.90
CA GLY A 18 11.18 0.41 1.53
C GLY A 18 10.21 1.51 2.01
N SER A 19 8.91 1.39 1.73
CA SER A 19 7.91 2.43 2.05
C SER A 19 7.70 2.59 3.56
N PRO A 20 7.95 3.78 4.14
CA PRO A 20 7.64 4.06 5.54
C PRO A 20 6.15 3.89 5.86
N ARG A 21 5.26 4.26 4.92
CA ARG A 21 3.81 4.16 5.06
C ARG A 21 3.36 2.70 5.23
N ARG A 22 3.86 1.79 4.39
CA ARG A 22 3.56 0.35 4.49
C ARG A 22 4.05 -0.26 5.80
N ARG A 23 5.23 0.16 6.25
CA ARG A 23 5.77 -0.26 7.55
C ARG A 23 4.88 0.22 8.70
N GLN A 24 4.44 1.46 8.68
CA GLN A 24 3.54 2.03 9.69
C GLN A 24 2.21 1.26 9.72
N LEU A 25 1.59 1.00 8.57
CA LEU A 25 0.35 0.24 8.49
C LEU A 25 0.51 -1.20 9.00
N LEU A 26 1.59 -1.90 8.60
CA LEU A 26 1.82 -3.26 9.03
C LEU A 26 2.05 -3.38 10.55
N SER A 27 2.64 -2.36 11.17
CA SER A 27 2.87 -2.34 12.62
C SER A 27 1.57 -2.38 13.45
N LEU A 28 0.42 -1.99 12.87
CA LEU A 28 -0.88 -2.05 13.52
C LEU A 28 -1.32 -3.47 13.87
N ALA A 29 -0.79 -4.48 13.19
CA ALA A 29 -1.12 -5.87 13.47
C ALA A 29 -0.42 -6.45 14.73
N GLY A 30 0.51 -5.70 15.32
CA GLY A 30 1.27 -6.14 16.48
C GLY A 30 2.24 -7.29 16.20
N TRP A 31 2.47 -7.63 14.92
CA TRP A 31 3.46 -8.63 14.53
C TRP A 31 4.87 -8.06 14.58
N GLN A 32 5.82 -8.94 14.93
CA GLN A 32 7.22 -8.65 14.63
C GLN A 32 7.49 -8.99 13.16
N PHE A 33 8.12 -8.06 12.44
CA PHE A 33 8.49 -8.24 11.05
C PHE A 33 9.84 -7.58 10.76
N SER A 34 10.54 -8.13 9.78
CA SER A 34 11.72 -7.49 9.19
C SER A 34 11.34 -6.73 7.92
N VAL A 35 12.22 -5.82 7.50
CA VAL A 35 12.02 -5.02 6.27
C VAL A 35 13.19 -5.29 5.34
N VAL A 36 12.88 -5.78 4.14
CA VAL A 36 13.85 -6.01 3.06
C VAL A 36 13.28 -5.39 1.80
N ALA A 37 13.84 -4.26 1.36
CA ALA A 37 13.39 -3.63 0.12
C ALA A 37 13.71 -4.56 -1.06
N ALA A 38 12.69 -4.86 -1.88
CA ALA A 38 12.89 -5.58 -3.13
C ALA A 38 13.47 -4.61 -4.16
N ASP A 39 14.55 -5.04 -4.82
CA ASP A 39 15.14 -4.34 -5.95
C ASP A 39 14.61 -4.99 -7.23
N VAL A 40 13.55 -4.40 -7.80
CA VAL A 40 12.91 -4.87 -9.03
C VAL A 40 12.67 -3.70 -9.97
N ASP A 41 12.77 -3.95 -11.25
CA ASP A 41 12.40 -2.96 -12.27
C ASP A 41 10.88 -2.83 -12.34
N GLU A 42 10.38 -1.65 -12.02
CA GLU A 42 8.95 -1.29 -12.05
C GLU A 42 8.58 -0.55 -13.34
N SER A 43 9.53 -0.34 -14.26
CA SER A 43 9.34 0.51 -15.45
C SER A 43 8.53 -0.16 -16.56
N GLU A 44 8.48 -1.49 -16.60
CA GLU A 44 7.78 -2.21 -17.64
C GLU A 44 6.28 -2.26 -17.39
N TYR A 45 5.54 -1.54 -18.23
CA TYR A 45 4.09 -1.67 -18.38
C TYR A 45 3.79 -2.31 -19.74
N PRO A 46 3.59 -3.64 -19.81
CA PRO A 46 3.29 -4.32 -21.06
C PRO A 46 2.02 -3.79 -21.71
N GLN A 47 2.06 -3.59 -23.02
CA GLN A 47 0.92 -3.11 -23.77
C GLN A 47 -0.28 -4.07 -23.63
N GLY A 48 -1.42 -3.55 -23.16
CA GLY A 48 -2.65 -4.32 -22.97
C GLY A 48 -2.77 -5.01 -21.60
N GLU A 49 -1.80 -4.86 -20.70
CA GLU A 49 -1.95 -5.32 -19.31
C GLU A 49 -2.99 -4.45 -18.58
N SER A 50 -3.90 -5.07 -17.82
CA SER A 50 -4.81 -4.28 -16.99
C SER A 50 -4.11 -3.70 -15.76
N PRO A 51 -4.58 -2.55 -15.20
CA PRO A 51 -4.02 -2.03 -13.94
C PRO A 51 -4.05 -3.03 -12.79
N ALA A 52 -5.06 -3.89 -12.74
CA ALA A 52 -5.19 -4.96 -11.76
C ALA A 52 -4.08 -6.01 -11.92
N ASP A 53 -3.86 -6.50 -13.15
CA ASP A 53 -2.82 -7.48 -13.42
C ASP A 53 -1.43 -6.89 -13.18
N TYR A 54 -1.22 -5.63 -13.56
CA TYR A 54 0.03 -4.91 -13.35
C TYR A 54 0.45 -4.88 -11.87
N VAL A 55 -0.42 -4.39 -10.98
CA VAL A 55 -0.06 -4.30 -9.55
C VAL A 55 0.08 -5.68 -8.89
N LEU A 56 -0.72 -6.67 -9.33
CA LEU A 56 -0.60 -8.05 -8.83
C LEU A 56 0.69 -8.71 -9.30
N ARG A 57 1.11 -8.49 -10.55
CA ARG A 57 2.37 -8.98 -11.09
C ARG A 57 3.57 -8.35 -10.38
N LEU A 58 3.54 -7.02 -10.19
CA LEU A 58 4.63 -6.33 -9.48
C LEU A 58 4.72 -6.75 -8.01
N ALA A 59 3.59 -6.91 -7.32
CA ALA A 59 3.58 -7.42 -5.95
C ALA A 59 4.19 -8.83 -5.88
N GLU A 60 3.81 -9.74 -6.78
CA GLU A 60 4.40 -11.07 -6.87
C GLU A 60 5.90 -11.03 -7.21
N THR A 61 6.31 -10.22 -8.17
CA THR A 61 7.72 -10.05 -8.55
C THR A 61 8.55 -9.58 -7.35
N LYS A 62 8.06 -8.59 -6.61
CA LYS A 62 8.70 -8.11 -5.37
C LYS A 62 8.81 -9.21 -4.31
N ALA A 63 7.73 -9.99 -4.11
CA ALA A 63 7.78 -11.10 -3.16
C ALA A 63 8.83 -12.15 -3.53
N ARG A 64 8.90 -12.52 -4.81
CA ARG A 64 9.86 -13.53 -5.30
C ARG A 64 11.31 -13.06 -5.32
N ALA A 65 11.55 -11.76 -5.55
CA ALA A 65 12.89 -11.17 -5.56
C ALA A 65 13.46 -10.95 -4.15
N THR A 66 12.63 -10.95 -3.12
CA THR A 66 13.04 -10.67 -1.75
C THR A 66 13.71 -11.90 -1.12
N LYS A 67 14.91 -11.69 -0.54
CA LYS A 67 15.63 -12.73 0.17
C LYS A 67 15.14 -12.83 1.62
N ALA A 68 14.77 -14.03 2.05
CA ALA A 68 14.33 -14.33 3.39
C ALA A 68 14.65 -15.81 3.75
N ASP A 69 14.49 -16.17 5.01
CA ASP A 69 14.71 -17.56 5.46
C ASP A 69 13.51 -18.44 5.06
N THR A 70 13.73 -19.74 4.92
CA THR A 70 12.71 -20.69 4.40
C THR A 70 11.49 -20.85 5.28
N ASP A 71 11.56 -20.49 6.55
CA ASP A 71 10.46 -20.50 7.53
C ASP A 71 9.66 -19.19 7.55
N GLN A 72 10.04 -18.20 6.75
CA GLN A 72 9.39 -16.89 6.71
C GLN A 72 8.33 -16.77 5.61
N ILE A 73 7.46 -15.79 5.82
CA ILE A 73 6.47 -15.34 4.83
C ILE A 73 6.86 -13.95 4.35
N ILE A 74 6.89 -13.77 3.05
CA ILE A 74 7.17 -12.47 2.44
C ILE A 74 5.83 -11.79 2.09
N LEU A 75 5.64 -10.58 2.59
CA LEU A 75 4.55 -9.67 2.22
C LEU A 75 5.09 -8.59 1.28
N ALA A 76 4.56 -8.55 0.08
CA ALA A 76 4.83 -7.49 -0.89
C ALA A 76 3.52 -6.80 -1.30
N ALA A 77 3.63 -5.55 -1.72
CA ALA A 77 2.52 -4.80 -2.29
C ALA A 77 3.01 -3.86 -3.39
N ASP A 78 2.14 -3.62 -4.37
CA ASP A 78 2.33 -2.59 -5.36
C ASP A 78 1.10 -1.70 -5.47
N THR A 79 1.29 -0.40 -5.77
CA THR A 79 0.21 0.57 -5.78
C THR A 79 0.36 1.51 -6.96
N THR A 80 -0.71 1.66 -7.73
CA THR A 80 -0.74 2.60 -8.85
C THR A 80 -2.01 3.44 -8.86
N VAL A 81 -1.90 4.65 -9.40
CA VAL A 81 -3.02 5.56 -9.64
C VAL A 81 -3.49 5.39 -11.08
N VAL A 82 -4.80 5.31 -11.28
CA VAL A 82 -5.42 5.11 -12.60
C VAL A 82 -6.46 6.20 -12.83
N ASP A 83 -6.31 6.91 -13.93
CA ASP A 83 -7.27 7.92 -14.36
C ASP A 83 -7.79 7.58 -15.75
N GLY A 84 -9.05 7.11 -15.79
CA GLY A 84 -9.63 6.53 -16.99
C GLY A 84 -8.94 5.22 -17.37
N MET A 85 -8.15 5.24 -18.44
CA MET A 85 -7.35 4.09 -18.89
C MET A 85 -5.84 4.26 -18.66
N ASP A 86 -5.42 5.42 -18.14
CA ASP A 86 -4.02 5.76 -17.97
C ASP A 86 -3.53 5.44 -16.57
N ILE A 87 -2.39 4.77 -16.49
CA ILE A 87 -1.66 4.58 -15.24
C ILE A 87 -0.76 5.80 -15.02
N LEU A 88 -0.94 6.42 -13.84
CA LEU A 88 -0.10 7.53 -13.39
C LEU A 88 0.92 7.01 -12.38
N GLY A 89 2.14 6.78 -12.86
CA GLY A 89 3.27 6.39 -12.01
C GLY A 89 3.80 7.54 -11.16
N LYS A 90 5.04 7.40 -10.68
CA LYS A 90 5.75 8.49 -10.02
C LYS A 90 6.16 9.55 -11.05
N PRO A 91 5.97 10.84 -10.78
CA PRO A 91 6.42 11.88 -11.69
C PRO A 91 7.95 11.91 -11.75
N LYS A 92 8.50 12.14 -12.92
CA LYS A 92 9.96 12.24 -13.15
C LYS A 92 10.56 13.55 -12.64
N ASP A 93 9.73 14.60 -12.57
CA ASP A 93 10.13 15.94 -12.14
C ASP A 93 8.92 16.74 -11.61
N SER A 94 9.19 17.96 -11.14
CA SER A 94 8.16 18.87 -10.63
C SER A 94 7.13 19.29 -11.69
N ALA A 95 7.53 19.42 -12.96
CA ALA A 95 6.62 19.79 -14.02
C ALA A 95 5.59 18.68 -14.30
N GLU A 96 6.03 17.43 -14.31
CA GLU A 96 5.13 16.29 -14.44
C GLU A 96 4.23 16.13 -13.20
N ALA A 97 4.76 16.38 -12.00
CA ALA A 97 3.95 16.37 -10.76
C ALA A 97 2.82 17.42 -10.83
N ILE A 98 3.11 18.64 -11.28
CA ILE A 98 2.09 19.68 -11.48
C ILE A 98 1.04 19.24 -12.51
N ALA A 99 1.48 18.67 -13.64
CA ALA A 99 0.56 18.19 -14.68
C ALA A 99 -0.35 17.05 -14.18
N MET A 100 0.19 16.09 -13.41
CA MET A 100 -0.59 15.00 -12.81
C MET A 100 -1.63 15.55 -11.82
N LEU A 101 -1.25 16.45 -10.93
CA LEU A 101 -2.15 17.06 -9.96
C LEU A 101 -3.24 17.87 -10.64
N ALA A 102 -2.89 18.70 -11.63
CA ALA A 102 -3.86 19.47 -12.41
C ALA A 102 -4.85 18.56 -13.15
N ARG A 103 -4.38 17.41 -13.65
CA ARG A 103 -5.21 16.40 -14.29
C ARG A 103 -6.19 15.74 -13.30
N LEU A 104 -5.75 15.41 -12.08
CA LEU A 104 -6.57 14.71 -11.09
C LEU A 104 -7.55 15.65 -10.35
N ARG A 105 -7.33 16.94 -10.36
CA ARG A 105 -8.11 17.95 -9.65
C ARG A 105 -9.61 17.87 -9.98
N GLY A 106 -10.45 17.89 -8.93
CA GLY A 106 -11.90 18.03 -9.06
C GLY A 106 -12.66 16.82 -9.60
N HIS A 107 -12.01 15.67 -9.80
CA HIS A 107 -12.69 14.46 -10.22
C HIS A 107 -12.23 13.20 -9.48
N THR A 108 -12.93 12.10 -9.69
CA THR A 108 -12.64 10.81 -9.05
C THR A 108 -11.78 9.96 -9.97
N HIS A 109 -10.66 9.49 -9.43
CA HIS A 109 -9.80 8.50 -10.05
C HIS A 109 -9.77 7.20 -9.22
N GLN A 110 -8.99 6.21 -9.64
CA GLN A 110 -8.88 4.93 -8.94
C GLN A 110 -7.45 4.70 -8.44
N VAL A 111 -7.33 4.08 -7.27
CA VAL A 111 -6.06 3.55 -6.76
C VAL A 111 -6.17 2.05 -6.67
N TYR A 112 -5.27 1.36 -7.36
CA TYR A 112 -5.14 -0.08 -7.35
C TYR A 112 -3.97 -0.47 -6.44
N THR A 113 -4.22 -1.33 -5.46
CA THR A 113 -3.16 -1.90 -4.63
C THR A 113 -3.23 -3.41 -4.65
N GLY A 114 -2.25 -4.04 -5.30
CA GLY A 114 -2.03 -5.47 -5.31
C GLY A 114 -1.19 -5.90 -4.13
N ILE A 115 -1.54 -7.06 -3.56
CA ILE A 115 -0.82 -7.68 -2.44
C ILE A 115 -0.40 -9.09 -2.86
N ALA A 116 0.80 -9.50 -2.45
CA ALA A 116 1.29 -10.86 -2.55
C ALA A 116 1.86 -11.33 -1.22
N LEU A 117 1.44 -12.50 -0.76
CA LEU A 117 2.03 -13.25 0.34
C LEU A 117 2.68 -14.51 -0.22
N LEU A 118 3.96 -14.68 -0.02
CA LEU A 118 4.72 -15.86 -0.41
C LEU A 118 5.27 -16.56 0.83
N ARG A 119 4.75 -17.77 1.11
CA ARG A 119 5.31 -18.64 2.15
C ARG A 119 6.44 -19.48 1.56
N LEU A 120 7.65 -19.30 2.08
CA LEU A 120 8.85 -19.90 1.46
C LEU A 120 8.97 -21.40 1.73
N SER A 121 8.41 -21.92 2.83
CA SER A 121 8.54 -23.35 3.21
C SER A 121 7.91 -24.30 2.20
N ASP A 122 6.85 -23.89 1.50
CA ASP A 122 6.11 -24.72 0.53
C ASP A 122 5.83 -24.02 -0.80
N GLY A 123 6.25 -22.74 -0.93
CA GLY A 123 6.04 -21.94 -2.12
C GLY A 123 4.60 -21.45 -2.31
N LEU A 124 3.74 -21.53 -1.28
CA LEU A 124 2.36 -21.05 -1.35
C LEU A 124 2.34 -19.54 -1.60
N LEU A 125 1.78 -19.15 -2.73
CA LEU A 125 1.56 -17.75 -3.11
C LEU A 125 0.07 -17.42 -3.02
N LEU A 126 -0.27 -16.44 -2.21
CA LEU A 126 -1.62 -15.86 -2.16
C LEU A 126 -1.55 -14.41 -2.63
N LYS A 127 -2.53 -14.01 -3.43
CA LYS A 127 -2.65 -12.63 -3.94
C LYS A 127 -4.05 -12.08 -3.70
N ASP A 128 -4.14 -10.77 -3.52
CA ASP A 128 -5.42 -10.06 -3.47
C ASP A 128 -5.26 -8.63 -4.02
N LEU A 129 -6.37 -8.02 -4.40
CA LEU A 129 -6.43 -6.70 -5.00
C LEU A 129 -7.44 -5.84 -4.24
N CYS A 130 -7.02 -4.62 -3.90
CA CYS A 130 -7.91 -3.58 -3.41
C CYS A 130 -7.97 -2.43 -4.42
N VAL A 131 -9.18 -2.04 -4.80
CA VAL A 131 -9.43 -0.88 -5.66
C VAL A 131 -10.22 0.16 -4.86
N THR A 132 -9.69 1.39 -4.80
CA THR A 132 -10.32 2.49 -4.06
C THR A 132 -10.57 3.65 -5.01
N TYR A 133 -11.81 4.14 -5.03
CA TYR A 133 -12.19 5.36 -5.74
C TYR A 133 -11.84 6.57 -4.88
N VAL A 134 -11.06 7.49 -5.45
CA VAL A 134 -10.51 8.63 -4.71
C VAL A 134 -11.00 9.93 -5.33
N PRO A 135 -11.95 10.62 -4.69
CA PRO A 135 -12.42 11.92 -5.15
C PRO A 135 -11.43 13.01 -4.78
N MET A 136 -10.85 13.66 -5.76
CA MET A 136 -9.94 14.78 -5.52
C MET A 136 -10.71 16.07 -5.29
N ARG A 137 -10.19 16.91 -4.39
CA ARG A 137 -10.68 18.25 -4.14
C ARG A 137 -10.38 19.16 -5.33
N ASP A 138 -11.15 20.22 -5.49
CA ASP A 138 -10.86 21.29 -6.45
C ASP A 138 -9.88 22.30 -5.82
N TYR A 139 -8.58 21.94 -5.79
CA TYR A 139 -7.50 22.78 -5.28
C TYR A 139 -6.95 23.69 -6.37
N SER A 140 -6.41 24.87 -5.99
CA SER A 140 -5.90 25.88 -6.91
C SER A 140 -4.51 25.54 -7.48
N ASP A 141 -4.09 26.28 -8.51
CA ASP A 141 -2.74 26.16 -9.06
C ASP A 141 -1.67 26.61 -8.04
N GLU A 142 -1.99 27.56 -7.18
CA GLU A 142 -1.12 28.01 -6.08
C GLU A 142 -0.91 26.88 -5.07
N GLU A 143 -1.99 26.16 -4.69
CA GLU A 143 -1.90 25.01 -3.78
C GLU A 143 -1.05 23.88 -4.38
N ILE A 144 -1.20 23.58 -5.68
CA ILE A 144 -0.36 22.63 -6.40
C ILE A 144 1.11 23.04 -6.32
N ASN A 145 1.42 24.30 -6.66
CA ASN A 145 2.79 24.79 -6.68
C ASN A 145 3.44 24.72 -5.29
N VAL A 146 2.73 25.14 -4.23
CA VAL A 146 3.23 25.06 -2.85
C VAL A 146 3.50 23.63 -2.46
N TYR A 147 2.59 22.70 -2.79
CA TYR A 147 2.76 21.29 -2.48
C TYR A 147 3.94 20.67 -3.23
N VAL A 148 4.09 20.96 -4.53
CA VAL A 148 5.19 20.40 -5.34
C VAL A 148 6.56 20.92 -4.88
N GLN A 149 6.65 22.16 -4.38
CA GLN A 149 7.88 22.71 -3.83
C GLN A 149 8.39 21.98 -2.58
N THR A 150 7.52 21.25 -1.88
CA THR A 150 7.94 20.41 -0.74
C THR A 150 8.79 19.19 -1.17
N GLY A 151 8.75 18.80 -2.44
CA GLY A 151 9.34 17.58 -2.94
C GLY A 151 8.56 16.30 -2.60
N ASP A 152 7.54 16.38 -1.74
CA ASP A 152 6.72 15.23 -1.30
C ASP A 152 6.04 14.46 -2.46
N PRO A 153 5.57 15.10 -3.56
CA PRO A 153 4.96 14.41 -4.69
C PRO A 153 5.86 13.43 -5.45
N LEU A 154 7.18 13.68 -5.46
CA LEU A 154 8.09 13.06 -6.43
C LEU A 154 8.31 11.56 -6.27
N ASP A 155 8.03 11.00 -5.11
CA ASP A 155 8.14 9.55 -4.82
C ASP A 155 6.80 8.81 -4.84
N LYS A 156 5.72 9.45 -5.30
CA LYS A 156 4.36 8.94 -5.20
C LYS A 156 3.67 8.79 -6.55
N ALA A 157 3.01 7.66 -6.76
CA ALA A 157 2.12 7.47 -7.91
C ALA A 157 1.00 8.53 -7.91
N GLY A 158 0.74 9.14 -9.07
CA GLY A 158 -0.22 10.24 -9.21
C GLY A 158 0.21 11.54 -8.53
N ALA A 159 1.46 11.64 -8.06
CA ALA A 159 2.04 12.84 -7.47
C ALA A 159 1.36 13.35 -6.19
N TYR A 160 0.71 12.52 -5.38
CA TYR A 160 0.10 12.97 -4.12
C TYR A 160 0.20 11.96 -2.97
N ALA A 161 0.14 12.49 -1.75
CA ALA A 161 -0.09 11.73 -0.52
C ALA A 161 -1.46 12.09 0.05
N ILE A 162 -2.34 11.09 0.21
CA ILE A 162 -3.68 11.30 0.79
C ILE A 162 -3.59 11.89 2.21
N GLN A 163 -2.55 11.48 2.98
CA GLN A 163 -2.32 11.90 4.36
C GLN A 163 -1.52 13.21 4.50
N HIS A 164 -1.27 13.98 3.41
CA HIS A 164 -0.46 15.19 3.53
C HIS A 164 -1.16 16.25 4.39
N PRO A 165 -0.53 16.74 5.49
CA PRO A 165 -1.24 17.50 6.55
C PRO A 165 -1.64 18.92 6.16
N GLN A 166 -1.18 19.43 5.03
CA GLN A 166 -1.46 20.80 4.58
C GLN A 166 -2.18 20.83 3.24
N PHE A 167 -1.83 19.95 2.31
CA PHE A 167 -2.42 19.95 0.97
C PHE A 167 -3.84 19.35 0.95
N HIS A 168 -4.08 18.28 1.74
CA HIS A 168 -5.39 17.60 1.82
C HIS A 168 -6.04 17.39 0.45
N PRO A 169 -5.40 16.60 -0.46
CA PRO A 169 -5.83 16.55 -1.86
C PRO A 169 -7.19 15.89 -2.08
N VAL A 170 -7.63 15.07 -1.14
CA VAL A 170 -8.81 14.22 -1.27
C VAL A 170 -10.00 14.85 -0.55
N ALA A 171 -11.17 14.78 -1.18
CA ALA A 171 -12.43 15.22 -0.62
C ALA A 171 -13.06 14.10 0.27
N ASN A 172 -14.34 13.80 0.10
CA ASN A 172 -15.05 12.80 0.89
C ASN A 172 -14.69 11.38 0.39
N LEU A 173 -13.61 10.79 0.92
CA LEU A 173 -13.26 9.41 0.62
C LEU A 173 -14.36 8.46 1.15
N ASP A 174 -14.80 7.54 0.30
CA ASP A 174 -15.67 6.43 0.66
C ASP A 174 -15.00 5.13 0.19
N GLY A 175 -14.07 4.59 1.01
CA GLY A 175 -13.27 3.43 0.63
C GLY A 175 -12.11 3.16 1.58
N CYS A 176 -11.16 2.34 1.16
CA CYS A 176 -10.03 1.97 2.00
C CYS A 176 -8.89 3.00 1.96
N TYR A 177 -8.78 3.83 2.99
CA TYR A 177 -7.68 4.80 3.13
C TYR A 177 -6.30 4.13 3.12
N ALA A 178 -6.16 3.01 3.84
CA ALA A 178 -4.91 2.26 3.91
C ALA A 178 -4.47 1.69 2.54
N SER A 179 -5.42 1.38 1.65
CA SER A 179 -5.13 1.01 0.26
C SER A 179 -4.49 2.17 -0.51
N VAL A 180 -5.02 3.38 -0.36
CA VAL A 180 -4.45 4.58 -0.99
C VAL A 180 -3.04 4.87 -0.47
N MET A 181 -2.76 4.58 0.80
CA MET A 181 -1.41 4.63 1.38
C MET A 181 -0.50 3.48 0.93
N GLY A 182 -1.05 2.43 0.32
CA GLY A 182 -0.33 1.34 -0.33
C GLY A 182 -0.28 0.01 0.41
N LEU A 183 -1.08 -0.20 1.47
CA LEU A 183 -1.21 -1.50 2.14
C LEU A 183 -2.61 -1.66 2.78
N PRO A 184 -3.60 -2.24 2.07
CA PRO A 184 -4.93 -2.48 2.60
C PRO A 184 -4.91 -3.59 3.65
N MET A 185 -4.86 -3.21 4.93
CA MET A 185 -4.63 -4.12 6.05
C MET A 185 -5.71 -5.22 6.19
N CYS A 186 -6.97 -4.92 5.85
CA CYS A 186 -8.04 -5.94 5.87
C CYS A 186 -7.71 -7.10 4.91
N HIS A 187 -7.26 -6.79 3.69
CA HIS A 187 -6.84 -7.79 2.70
C HIS A 187 -5.62 -8.59 3.19
N VAL A 188 -4.62 -7.92 3.79
CA VAL A 188 -3.44 -8.59 4.37
C VAL A 188 -3.87 -9.59 5.44
N ILE A 189 -4.76 -9.19 6.36
CA ILE A 189 -5.27 -10.08 7.42
C ILE A 189 -6.02 -11.27 6.82
N LEU A 190 -6.91 -11.04 5.85
CA LEU A 190 -7.67 -12.11 5.21
C LEU A 190 -6.77 -13.13 4.51
N LEU A 191 -5.68 -12.67 3.88
CA LEU A 191 -4.70 -13.58 3.27
C LEU A 191 -3.91 -14.36 4.33
N LEU A 192 -3.46 -13.70 5.42
CA LEU A 192 -2.72 -14.37 6.50
C LEU A 192 -3.60 -15.35 7.28
N ARG A 193 -4.91 -15.07 7.44
CA ARG A 193 -5.87 -16.03 8.00
C ARG A 193 -5.96 -17.32 7.21
N LYS A 194 -5.80 -17.29 5.88
CA LYS A 194 -5.71 -18.49 5.04
C LYS A 194 -4.43 -19.32 5.29
N MET A 195 -3.48 -18.75 6.02
CA MET A 195 -2.25 -19.40 6.49
C MET A 195 -2.29 -19.67 8.01
N ASP A 196 -3.49 -19.60 8.65
CA ASP A 196 -3.73 -19.79 10.09
C ASP A 196 -3.03 -18.75 10.99
N ILE A 197 -2.74 -17.54 10.45
CA ILE A 197 -2.08 -16.45 11.17
C ILE A 197 -3.10 -15.36 11.50
N GLN A 198 -3.21 -15.03 12.80
CA GLN A 198 -4.07 -13.97 13.31
C GLN A 198 -3.24 -12.75 13.74
N PRO A 199 -3.80 -11.52 13.66
CA PRO A 199 -3.13 -10.34 14.20
C PRO A 199 -3.08 -10.42 15.74
N ASN A 200 -2.02 -9.83 16.32
CA ASN A 200 -1.82 -9.73 17.77
C ASN A 200 -2.51 -8.48 18.37
N ALA A 201 -3.10 -7.62 17.54
CA ALA A 201 -3.77 -6.40 17.93
C ALA A 201 -5.05 -6.19 17.11
N ASP A 202 -5.93 -5.31 17.59
CA ASP A 202 -7.10 -4.86 16.82
C ASP A 202 -6.67 -3.89 15.71
N VAL A 203 -6.46 -4.46 14.52
CA VAL A 203 -6.00 -3.71 13.35
C VAL A 203 -7.01 -2.67 12.87
N PHE A 204 -8.31 -2.92 13.08
CA PHE A 204 -9.35 -2.00 12.61
C PHE A 204 -9.36 -0.75 13.45
N PHE A 205 -9.42 -0.93 14.77
CA PHE A 205 -9.31 0.19 15.69
C PHE A 205 -7.99 0.94 15.50
N GLY A 206 -6.87 0.20 15.32
CA GLY A 206 -5.57 0.79 15.04
C GLY A 206 -5.55 1.58 13.73
N CYS A 207 -6.19 1.06 12.67
CA CYS A 207 -6.26 1.71 11.37
C CYS A 207 -7.10 3.01 11.44
N GLU A 208 -8.29 2.96 12.04
CA GLU A 208 -9.15 4.14 12.21
C GLU A 208 -8.48 5.22 13.07
N THR A 209 -7.80 4.80 14.15
CA THR A 209 -7.07 5.72 15.05
C THR A 209 -5.87 6.36 14.35
N LEU A 210 -5.05 5.57 13.64
CA LEU A 210 -3.87 6.08 12.94
C LEU A 210 -4.24 7.05 11.81
N LEU A 211 -5.32 6.74 11.08
CA LEU A 211 -5.68 7.46 9.87
C LEU A 211 -6.71 8.57 10.15
N GLU A 212 -7.19 8.67 11.40
CA GLU A 212 -8.27 9.58 11.79
C GLU A 212 -9.48 9.48 10.83
N TYR A 213 -9.78 8.22 10.43
CA TYR A 213 -10.74 7.93 9.37
C TYR A 213 -11.60 6.73 9.73
N GLN A 214 -12.94 6.92 9.76
CA GLN A 214 -13.89 5.83 9.96
C GLN A 214 -14.01 5.03 8.66
N CYS A 215 -13.52 3.80 8.68
CA CYS A 215 -13.42 2.96 7.49
C CYS A 215 -14.78 2.33 7.14
N PRO A 216 -15.41 2.67 6.00
CA PRO A 216 -16.71 2.13 5.62
C PRO A 216 -16.66 0.66 5.19
N VAL A 217 -15.46 0.16 4.87
CA VAL A 217 -15.30 -1.21 4.31
C VAL A 217 -14.79 -2.25 5.31
N SER A 218 -14.31 -1.82 6.49
CA SER A 218 -13.65 -2.71 7.44
C SER A 218 -14.56 -3.83 7.97
N SER A 219 -15.79 -3.50 8.38
CA SER A 219 -16.74 -4.48 8.92
C SER A 219 -17.23 -5.47 7.87
N ALA A 220 -17.54 -5.01 6.66
CA ALA A 220 -17.97 -5.87 5.56
C ALA A 220 -16.87 -6.87 5.17
N MET A 221 -15.63 -6.39 5.04
CA MET A 221 -14.47 -7.24 4.71
C MET A 221 -14.23 -8.32 5.76
N LEU A 222 -14.44 -8.03 7.05
CA LEU A 222 -14.25 -9.00 8.11
C LEU A 222 -15.33 -10.08 8.16
N ASN A 223 -16.55 -9.71 7.82
CA ASN A 223 -17.67 -10.63 7.79
C ASN A 223 -17.68 -11.49 6.52
N GLY A 224 -16.70 -11.31 5.61
CA GLY A 224 -16.63 -12.06 4.34
C GLY A 224 -17.60 -11.56 3.28
N GLU A 225 -18.18 -10.38 3.46
CA GLU A 225 -18.98 -9.68 2.48
C GLU A 225 -18.03 -8.95 1.52
N LYS A 226 -17.83 -9.52 0.31
CA LYS A 226 -17.04 -8.89 -0.77
C LYS A 226 -17.96 -8.19 -1.76
#